data_8b6df8d959d51c06bf92b159892b1c63
#
_entry.id   8b6df8d959d51c06bf92b159892b1c63
#
_cell.length_a   1.000
_cell.length_b   1.000
_cell.length_c   1.000
_cell.angle_alpha   90.00
_cell.angle_beta   90.00
_cell.angle_gamma   90.00
#
_symmetry.space_group_name_H-M   'P 1'
#
loop_
_entity.id
_entity.type
_entity.pdbx_description
1 polymer ?
#
loop_
_entity_poly.entity_id
_entity_poly.type
_entity_poly.pdbx_seq_one_letter_code
_entity_poly.pdbx_strand_id
1 'polypeptide(L)'
;ALERTTVRAPFDGRLETKSVDLGQFVAPGTVLAQIYATERVEVHLPISDSQLALLELPLFETAVEAYPEVVLSARFGGERWQWQGKIARVEASIGRGSRVTVAIAEVSTPFGESGSQGPPLTPGLFVEASIRGKPIQQSVELPNTALRGDNTVLLVNQDSRLERLPVELLRREQQRVWVRGISAGAQVVAEQSSLLAAGAAIEVAAVRPSSG
;
A
#
# COMPACT_ATOMS: atom_id res chain seq x y z
N ALA A 1 -51.90 4.31 -11.97
CA ALA A 1 -51.55 2.93 -12.42
C ALA A 1 -50.38 2.92 -13.40
N LEU A 2 -50.19 3.95 -14.24
CA LEU A 2 -49.10 4.04 -15.24
C LEU A 2 -47.70 4.27 -14.65
N GLU A 3 -47.59 4.89 -13.47
CA GLU A 3 -46.30 5.11 -12.77
C GLU A 3 -45.58 3.80 -12.39
N ARG A 4 -46.30 2.71 -12.18
CA ARG A 4 -45.75 1.41 -11.86
C ARG A 4 -45.15 0.64 -13.06
N THR A 5 -45.30 1.17 -14.29
CA THR A 5 -44.79 0.56 -15.51
C THR A 5 -43.44 1.10 -15.92
N THR A 6 -42.95 2.15 -15.27
CA THR A 6 -41.62 2.73 -15.53
C THR A 6 -40.74 2.54 -14.29
N VAL A 7 -39.67 1.75 -14.44
CA VAL A 7 -38.65 1.56 -13.42
C VAL A 7 -37.48 2.47 -13.73
N ARG A 8 -37.10 3.33 -12.78
CA ARG A 8 -35.98 4.26 -12.88
C ARG A 8 -34.85 3.86 -11.96
N ALA A 9 -33.61 4.13 -12.36
CA ALA A 9 -32.46 4.01 -11.45
C ALA A 9 -32.62 4.98 -10.28
N PRO A 10 -32.38 4.56 -9.04
CA PRO A 10 -32.50 5.42 -7.85
C PRO A 10 -31.31 6.37 -7.66
N PHE A 11 -30.22 6.19 -8.41
CA PHE A 11 -29.00 7.00 -8.36
C PHE A 11 -28.30 6.99 -9.73
N ASP A 12 -27.37 7.90 -9.93
CA ASP A 12 -26.51 7.92 -11.12
C ASP A 12 -25.50 6.78 -11.09
N GLY A 13 -25.47 5.97 -12.13
CA GLY A 13 -24.65 4.77 -12.14
C GLY A 13 -24.52 4.11 -13.50
N ARG A 14 -23.82 2.98 -13.52
CA ARG A 14 -23.70 2.12 -14.70
C ARG A 14 -24.45 0.82 -14.50
N LEU A 15 -25.01 0.34 -15.59
CA LEU A 15 -25.62 -0.98 -15.65
C LEU A 15 -24.52 -2.03 -15.68
N GLU A 16 -24.50 -2.90 -14.67
CA GLU A 16 -23.60 -4.06 -14.62
C GLU A 16 -24.18 -5.24 -15.39
N THR A 17 -25.44 -5.59 -15.10
CA THR A 17 -26.12 -6.73 -15.72
C THR A 17 -27.58 -6.39 -16.02
N LYS A 18 -28.05 -6.82 -17.17
CA LYS A 18 -29.46 -6.86 -17.51
C LYS A 18 -29.98 -8.28 -17.35
N SER A 19 -30.99 -8.49 -16.49
CA SER A 19 -31.51 -9.81 -16.13
C SER A 19 -32.81 -10.19 -16.87
N VAL A 20 -33.35 -9.30 -17.69
CA VAL A 20 -34.63 -9.52 -18.40
C VAL A 20 -34.55 -9.03 -19.83
N ASP A 21 -35.33 -9.63 -20.74
CA ASP A 21 -35.41 -9.26 -22.13
C ASP A 21 -36.76 -8.65 -22.53
N LEU A 22 -36.81 -8.03 -23.71
CA LEU A 22 -38.05 -7.49 -24.28
C LEU A 22 -39.06 -8.61 -24.50
N GLY A 23 -40.30 -8.38 -24.09
CA GLY A 23 -41.37 -9.35 -24.20
C GLY A 23 -41.42 -10.41 -23.09
N GLN A 24 -40.45 -10.38 -22.16
CA GLN A 24 -40.44 -11.30 -21.04
C GLN A 24 -41.48 -10.90 -19.98
N PHE A 25 -42.24 -11.86 -19.48
CA PHE A 25 -43.09 -11.64 -18.32
C PHE A 25 -42.28 -11.57 -17.04
N VAL A 26 -42.51 -10.55 -16.22
CA VAL A 26 -41.85 -10.34 -14.95
C VAL A 26 -42.86 -10.30 -13.81
N ALA A 27 -42.61 -11.05 -12.75
CA ALA A 27 -43.41 -11.02 -11.54
C ALA A 27 -42.93 -9.93 -10.58
N PRO A 28 -43.77 -9.45 -9.67
CA PRO A 28 -43.33 -8.59 -8.58
C PRO A 28 -42.16 -9.19 -7.81
N GLY A 29 -41.05 -8.43 -7.63
CA GLY A 29 -39.84 -8.91 -6.98
C GLY A 29 -38.76 -9.46 -7.93
N THR A 30 -39.03 -9.55 -9.22
CA THR A 30 -38.03 -9.97 -10.22
C THR A 30 -36.94 -8.90 -10.33
N VAL A 31 -35.69 -9.31 -10.24
CA VAL A 31 -34.53 -8.44 -10.48
C VAL A 31 -34.44 -8.15 -11.98
N LEU A 32 -34.58 -6.89 -12.37
CA LEU A 32 -34.55 -6.48 -13.77
C LEU A 32 -33.12 -6.18 -14.26
N ALA A 33 -32.32 -5.59 -13.38
CA ALA A 33 -30.95 -5.19 -13.68
C ALA A 33 -30.16 -4.97 -12.38
N GLN A 34 -28.83 -5.05 -12.47
CA GLN A 34 -27.91 -4.59 -11.44
C GLN A 34 -27.22 -3.31 -11.91
N ILE A 35 -27.19 -2.33 -11.02
CA ILE A 35 -26.52 -1.04 -11.27
C ILE A 35 -25.55 -0.77 -10.12
N TYR A 36 -24.44 -0.11 -10.42
CA TYR A 36 -23.50 0.38 -9.41
C TYR A 36 -23.27 1.88 -9.58
N ALA A 37 -23.02 2.55 -8.44
CA ALA A 37 -22.77 3.99 -8.43
C ALA A 37 -21.41 4.29 -9.10
N THR A 38 -21.34 5.44 -9.77
CA THR A 38 -20.12 5.87 -10.50
C THR A 38 -19.40 7.02 -9.81
N GLU A 39 -19.99 7.61 -8.79
CA GLU A 39 -19.41 8.75 -8.07
C GLU A 39 -18.19 8.37 -7.24
N ARG A 40 -18.25 7.20 -6.60
CA ARG A 40 -17.16 6.69 -5.75
C ARG A 40 -17.08 5.17 -5.78
N VAL A 41 -15.88 4.67 -5.53
CA VAL A 41 -15.60 3.25 -5.35
C VAL A 41 -14.89 3.03 -4.02
N GLU A 42 -15.33 2.04 -3.27
CA GLU A 42 -14.66 1.57 -2.06
C GLU A 42 -13.82 0.33 -2.39
N VAL A 43 -12.58 0.33 -1.90
CA VAL A 43 -11.65 -0.79 -2.05
C VAL A 43 -11.27 -1.31 -0.68
N HIS A 44 -11.53 -2.60 -0.45
CA HIS A 44 -11.22 -3.28 0.80
C HIS A 44 -9.77 -3.75 0.79
N LEU A 45 -8.96 -3.19 1.67
CA LEU A 45 -7.53 -3.46 1.79
C LEU A 45 -7.26 -4.25 3.07
N PRO A 46 -7.07 -5.59 2.98
CA PRO A 46 -6.67 -6.37 4.13
C PRO A 46 -5.25 -6.02 4.53
N ILE A 47 -5.06 -5.63 5.80
CA ILE A 47 -3.79 -5.18 6.37
C ILE A 47 -3.36 -6.18 7.45
N SER A 48 -2.13 -6.68 7.33
CA SER A 48 -1.52 -7.53 8.36
C SER A 48 -1.07 -6.71 9.57
N ASP A 49 -0.92 -7.36 10.74
CA ASP A 49 -0.45 -6.69 11.97
C ASP A 49 0.92 -6.01 11.78
N SER A 50 1.81 -6.61 10.99
CA SER A 50 3.12 -6.03 10.70
C SER A 50 3.04 -4.77 9.83
N GLN A 51 2.12 -4.74 8.88
CA GLN A 51 1.85 -3.55 8.06
C GLN A 51 1.15 -2.47 8.89
N LEU A 52 0.21 -2.88 9.77
CA LEU A 52 -0.53 -1.97 10.62
C LEU A 52 0.40 -1.17 11.55
N ALA A 53 1.45 -1.79 12.07
CA ALA A 53 2.46 -1.13 12.90
C ALA A 53 3.19 0.02 12.18
N LEU A 54 3.27 -0.03 10.85
CA LEU A 54 3.91 0.98 10.01
C LEU A 54 2.96 2.10 9.56
N LEU A 55 1.66 1.92 9.79
CA LEU A 55 0.64 2.87 9.36
C LEU A 55 0.12 3.71 10.53
N GLU A 56 -0.26 4.94 10.23
CA GLU A 56 -0.93 5.83 11.17
C GLU A 56 -2.43 5.80 10.90
N LEU A 57 -3.04 4.67 11.27
CA LEU A 57 -4.47 4.47 11.10
C LEU A 57 -5.17 4.65 12.44
N PRO A 58 -6.25 5.44 12.48
CA PRO A 58 -7.05 5.62 13.69
C PRO A 58 -7.93 4.38 13.90
N LEU A 59 -7.42 3.45 14.69
CA LEU A 59 -8.12 2.19 14.96
C LEU A 59 -9.29 2.34 15.93
N PHE A 60 -9.27 3.39 16.75
CA PHE A 60 -10.20 3.56 17.88
C PHE A 60 -10.78 4.97 17.99
N GLU A 61 -10.39 5.91 17.14
CA GLU A 61 -10.84 7.29 17.18
C GLU A 61 -11.94 7.52 16.15
N THR A 62 -13.01 8.17 16.60
CA THR A 62 -14.20 8.47 15.77
C THR A 62 -14.03 9.76 14.95
N ALA A 63 -13.05 10.60 15.29
CA ALA A 63 -12.77 11.85 14.59
C ALA A 63 -11.27 11.95 14.32
N VAL A 64 -10.89 11.83 13.06
CA VAL A 64 -9.52 11.99 12.58
C VAL A 64 -9.48 13.21 11.68
N GLU A 65 -8.52 14.09 11.93
CA GLU A 65 -8.36 15.31 11.14
C GLU A 65 -7.94 14.99 9.68
N ALA A 66 -7.22 13.88 9.44
CA ALA A 66 -6.88 13.43 8.10
C ALA A 66 -6.58 11.92 8.07
N TYR A 67 -7.24 11.22 7.17
CA TYR A 67 -6.88 9.83 6.83
C TYR A 67 -5.75 9.81 5.81
N PRO A 68 -4.86 8.79 5.84
CA PRO A 68 -3.75 8.72 4.90
C PRO A 68 -4.23 8.57 3.46
N GLU A 69 -3.49 9.19 2.55
CA GLU A 69 -3.65 9.01 1.12
C GLU A 69 -3.22 7.60 0.71
N VAL A 70 -3.90 7.09 -0.30
CA VAL A 70 -3.60 5.80 -0.92
C VAL A 70 -3.53 5.94 -2.43
N VAL A 71 -2.52 5.31 -3.02
CA VAL A 71 -2.42 5.15 -4.46
C VAL A 71 -2.75 3.71 -4.80
N LEU A 72 -3.82 3.52 -5.53
CA LEU A 72 -4.20 2.22 -6.08
C LEU A 72 -3.58 2.06 -7.46
N SER A 73 -3.07 0.89 -7.77
CA SER A 73 -2.52 0.61 -9.09
C SER A 73 -2.92 -0.77 -9.59
N ALA A 74 -3.14 -0.88 -10.89
CA ALA A 74 -3.39 -2.14 -11.58
C ALA A 74 -2.75 -2.16 -12.95
N ARG A 75 -2.52 -3.36 -13.47
CA ARG A 75 -2.15 -3.54 -14.88
C ARG A 75 -3.40 -3.88 -15.69
N PHE A 76 -3.65 -3.08 -16.72
CA PHE A 76 -4.74 -3.31 -17.64
C PHE A 76 -4.28 -3.01 -19.07
N GLY A 77 -4.52 -3.93 -20.00
CA GLY A 77 -4.08 -3.78 -21.40
C GLY A 77 -2.56 -3.72 -21.60
N GLY A 78 -1.77 -4.25 -20.65
CA GLY A 78 -0.29 -4.20 -20.68
C GLY A 78 0.31 -2.96 -20.05
N GLU A 79 -0.48 -1.96 -19.72
CA GLU A 79 -0.06 -0.71 -19.08
C GLU A 79 -0.41 -0.70 -17.60
N ARG A 80 0.34 0.11 -16.83
CA ARG A 80 0.09 0.33 -15.40
C ARG A 80 -0.72 1.61 -15.22
N TRP A 81 -1.87 1.47 -14.59
CA TRP A 81 -2.78 2.56 -14.27
C TRP A 81 -2.79 2.83 -12.78
N GLN A 82 -3.06 4.07 -12.41
CA GLN A 82 -3.11 4.50 -11.02
C GLN A 82 -4.32 5.38 -10.75
N TRP A 83 -4.89 5.20 -9.55
CA TRP A 83 -5.99 6.01 -9.03
C TRP A 83 -5.61 6.53 -7.65
N GLN A 84 -5.88 7.81 -7.42
CA GLN A 84 -5.70 8.44 -6.13
C GLN A 84 -6.94 8.22 -5.27
N GLY A 85 -6.72 7.89 -4.01
CA GLY A 85 -7.78 7.70 -3.03
C GLY A 85 -7.31 8.09 -1.64
N LYS A 86 -8.18 7.93 -0.68
CA LYS A 86 -7.89 8.12 0.75
C LYS A 86 -8.49 6.97 1.55
N ILE A 87 -7.90 6.65 2.67
CA ILE A 87 -8.53 5.73 3.62
C ILE A 87 -9.74 6.45 4.21
N ALA A 88 -10.92 5.87 4.09
CA ALA A 88 -12.16 6.45 4.60
C ALA A 88 -12.48 5.96 6.00
N ARG A 89 -12.18 4.68 6.29
CA ARG A 89 -12.40 4.06 7.59
C ARG A 89 -11.57 2.78 7.72
N VAL A 90 -11.48 2.29 8.95
CA VAL A 90 -10.84 1.01 9.27
C VAL A 90 -11.85 0.11 9.97
N GLU A 91 -11.99 -1.09 9.48
CA GLU A 91 -12.85 -2.12 10.05
C GLU A 91 -11.98 -3.20 10.69
N ALA A 92 -12.06 -3.30 12.02
CA ALA A 92 -11.39 -4.38 12.74
C ALA A 92 -12.39 -5.53 12.91
N SER A 93 -12.20 -6.61 12.17
CA SER A 93 -12.98 -7.83 12.34
C SER A 93 -12.22 -8.81 13.22
N ILE A 94 -12.70 -9.02 14.45
CA ILE A 94 -12.18 -10.05 15.36
C ILE A 94 -12.98 -11.33 15.11
N GLY A 95 -12.59 -12.09 14.09
CA GLY A 95 -13.12 -13.44 13.87
C GLY A 95 -12.45 -14.47 14.78
N ARG A 96 -13.13 -15.60 15.03
CA ARG A 96 -12.59 -16.74 15.82
C ARG A 96 -11.45 -17.46 15.09
N GLY A 97 -10.34 -16.81 14.82
CA GLY A 97 -9.19 -17.47 14.18
C GLY A 97 -8.25 -16.56 13.40
N SER A 98 -8.65 -15.36 13.02
CA SER A 98 -7.76 -14.39 12.40
C SER A 98 -8.15 -12.96 12.78
N ARG A 99 -7.17 -12.20 13.23
CA ARG A 99 -7.31 -10.75 13.38
C ARG A 99 -6.97 -10.14 12.03
N VAL A 100 -7.99 -9.83 11.25
CA VAL A 100 -7.79 -9.12 10.00
C VAL A 100 -8.33 -7.72 10.18
N THR A 101 -7.46 -6.73 10.04
CA THR A 101 -7.83 -5.33 9.94
C THR A 101 -8.02 -5.02 8.46
N VAL A 102 -9.17 -4.47 8.10
CA VAL A 102 -9.47 -4.06 6.73
C VAL A 102 -9.55 -2.54 6.69
N ALA A 103 -8.66 -1.88 5.96
CA ALA A 103 -8.81 -0.48 5.64
C ALA A 103 -9.69 -0.33 4.39
N ILE A 104 -10.65 0.58 4.45
CA ILE A 104 -11.51 0.91 3.32
C ILE A 104 -10.96 2.17 2.67
N ALA A 105 -10.46 2.01 1.45
CA ALA A 105 -10.02 3.12 0.62
C ALA A 105 -11.17 3.61 -0.26
N GLU A 106 -11.40 4.91 -0.30
CA GLU A 106 -12.39 5.56 -1.15
C GLU A 106 -11.69 6.30 -2.31
N VAL A 107 -12.14 6.07 -3.53
CA VAL A 107 -11.76 6.79 -4.74
C VAL A 107 -12.97 7.57 -5.23
N SER A 108 -12.89 8.91 -5.19
CA SER A 108 -14.00 9.80 -5.53
C SER A 108 -14.18 10.03 -7.04
N THR A 109 -13.20 9.67 -7.85
CA THR A 109 -13.25 9.81 -9.31
C THR A 109 -12.79 8.51 -9.99
N PRO A 110 -13.51 7.39 -9.77
CA PRO A 110 -13.07 6.08 -10.25
C PRO A 110 -13.06 5.97 -11.78
N PHE A 111 -13.79 6.84 -12.48
CA PHE A 111 -13.85 6.91 -13.94
C PHE A 111 -12.95 8.01 -14.52
N GLY A 112 -12.11 8.64 -13.66
CA GLY A 112 -11.31 9.80 -14.01
C GLY A 112 -12.14 11.08 -14.13
N GLU A 113 -11.48 12.23 -14.19
CA GLU A 113 -12.13 13.48 -14.60
C GLU A 113 -12.47 13.41 -16.09
N SER A 114 -13.48 14.17 -16.51
CA SER A 114 -13.87 14.25 -17.93
C SER A 114 -12.66 14.61 -18.81
N GLY A 115 -12.16 13.64 -19.57
CA GLY A 115 -10.96 13.79 -20.41
C GLY A 115 -9.74 13.00 -19.95
N SER A 116 -9.74 12.34 -18.80
CA SER A 116 -8.64 11.45 -18.41
C SER A 116 -8.66 10.17 -19.27
N GLN A 117 -7.51 9.87 -19.88
CA GLN A 117 -7.31 8.69 -20.73
C GLN A 117 -6.90 7.50 -19.83
N GLY A 118 -7.84 6.86 -19.17
CA GLY A 118 -7.53 5.69 -18.38
C GLY A 118 -8.73 4.76 -18.23
N PRO A 119 -8.50 3.46 -17.96
CA PRO A 119 -9.59 2.56 -17.66
C PRO A 119 -10.23 2.96 -16.33
N PRO A 120 -11.55 2.83 -16.22
CA PRO A 120 -12.23 3.07 -14.97
C PRO A 120 -11.84 2.02 -13.92
N LEU A 121 -11.79 2.44 -12.65
CA LEU A 121 -11.69 1.53 -11.52
C LEU A 121 -13.06 0.86 -11.32
N THR A 122 -13.23 -0.33 -11.90
CA THR A 122 -14.49 -1.06 -11.85
C THR A 122 -14.49 -2.15 -10.78
N PRO A 123 -15.68 -2.54 -10.26
CA PRO A 123 -15.80 -3.71 -9.39
C PRO A 123 -15.17 -4.96 -10.03
N GLY A 124 -14.51 -5.78 -9.20
CA GLY A 124 -13.84 -7.00 -9.64
C GLY A 124 -12.41 -6.83 -10.17
N LEU A 125 -11.90 -5.60 -10.28
CA LEU A 125 -10.51 -5.36 -10.63
C LEU A 125 -9.60 -5.58 -9.40
N PHE A 126 -8.55 -6.41 -9.57
CA PHE A 126 -7.51 -6.55 -8.55
C PHE A 126 -6.55 -5.37 -8.61
N VAL A 127 -6.35 -4.73 -7.48
CA VAL A 127 -5.47 -3.57 -7.34
C VAL A 127 -4.40 -3.79 -6.28
N GLU A 128 -3.25 -3.21 -6.51
CA GLU A 128 -2.18 -3.06 -5.53
C GLU A 128 -2.32 -1.67 -4.88
N ALA A 129 -2.30 -1.61 -3.55
CA ALA A 129 -2.43 -0.36 -2.81
C ALA A 129 -1.11 0.05 -2.18
N SER A 130 -0.73 1.32 -2.36
CA SER A 130 0.37 1.95 -1.66
C SER A 130 -0.19 3.01 -0.70
N ILE A 131 -0.10 2.74 0.59
CA ILE A 131 -0.57 3.64 1.65
C ILE A 131 0.63 4.37 2.23
N ARG A 132 0.52 5.68 2.42
CA ARG A 132 1.57 6.46 3.08
C ARG A 132 1.71 6.02 4.53
N GLY A 133 2.88 5.49 4.89
CA GLY A 133 3.20 5.05 6.24
C GLY A 133 3.67 6.19 7.15
N LYS A 134 3.87 5.85 8.43
CA LYS A 134 4.50 6.74 9.41
C LYS A 134 5.91 7.13 8.96
N PRO A 135 6.33 8.38 9.13
CA PRO A 135 7.73 8.74 8.96
C PRO A 135 8.55 8.01 10.03
N ILE A 136 9.47 7.18 9.60
CA ILE A 136 10.37 6.47 10.52
C ILE A 136 11.54 7.41 10.82
N GLN A 137 11.51 8.03 12.00
CA GLN A 137 12.60 8.91 12.43
C GLN A 137 13.87 8.10 12.71
N GLN A 138 15.04 8.70 12.43
CA GLN A 138 16.35 8.10 12.66
C GLN A 138 16.55 6.74 11.95
N SER A 139 15.94 6.56 10.81
CA SER A 139 16.19 5.39 9.96
C SER A 139 17.23 5.69 8.91
N VAL A 140 18.03 4.68 8.57
CA VAL A 140 18.99 4.71 7.48
C VAL A 140 18.61 3.64 6.49
N GLU A 141 18.49 4.02 5.21
CA GLU A 141 18.29 3.09 4.11
C GLU A 141 19.63 2.52 3.68
N LEU A 142 19.71 1.19 3.60
CA LEU A 142 20.90 0.46 3.17
C LEU A 142 20.52 -0.57 2.11
N PRO A 143 21.46 -0.96 1.23
CA PRO A 143 21.31 -2.15 0.41
C PRO A 143 21.08 -3.38 1.30
N ASN A 144 20.25 -4.32 0.86
CA ASN A 144 20.00 -5.56 1.63
C ASN A 144 21.30 -6.36 1.88
N THR A 145 22.29 -6.20 1.00
CA THR A 145 23.63 -6.79 1.12
C THR A 145 24.47 -6.24 2.26
N ALA A 146 24.17 -5.06 2.78
CA ALA A 146 24.86 -4.48 3.94
C ALA A 146 24.44 -5.11 5.28
N LEU A 147 23.22 -5.63 5.36
CA LEU A 147 22.69 -6.25 6.59
C LEU A 147 23.10 -7.71 6.66
N ARG A 148 23.73 -8.08 7.77
CA ARG A 148 24.12 -9.48 8.06
C ARG A 148 22.97 -10.24 8.72
N GLY A 149 23.06 -11.58 8.69
CA GLY A 149 21.99 -12.47 9.15
C GLY A 149 21.66 -12.35 10.65
N ASP A 150 22.57 -11.77 11.43
CA ASP A 150 22.41 -11.49 12.86
C ASP A 150 21.92 -10.06 13.18
N ASN A 151 21.33 -9.37 12.18
CA ASN A 151 20.93 -7.97 12.27
C ASN A 151 22.07 -7.02 12.66
N THR A 152 23.25 -7.26 12.12
CA THR A 152 24.40 -6.37 12.28
C THR A 152 24.85 -5.79 10.94
N VAL A 153 25.49 -4.65 10.99
CA VAL A 153 26.21 -4.02 9.87
C VAL A 153 27.69 -3.88 10.20
N LEU A 154 28.52 -3.74 9.19
CA LEU A 154 29.93 -3.36 9.40
C LEU A 154 30.09 -1.87 9.14
N LEU A 155 30.66 -1.18 10.13
CA LEU A 155 31.07 0.20 10.03
C LEU A 155 32.59 0.29 9.87
N VAL A 156 33.03 1.36 9.23
CA VAL A 156 34.44 1.75 9.22
C VAL A 156 34.65 2.74 10.37
N ASN A 157 35.50 2.38 11.33
CA ASN A 157 35.85 3.28 12.42
C ASN A 157 36.95 4.28 12.04
N GLN A 158 37.32 5.16 12.96
CA GLN A 158 38.31 6.21 12.72
C GLN A 158 39.73 5.67 12.40
N ASP A 159 40.01 4.45 12.81
CA ASP A 159 41.29 3.76 12.55
C ASP A 159 41.29 2.96 11.23
N SER A 160 40.31 3.18 10.37
CA SER A 160 40.08 2.41 9.13
C SER A 160 39.96 0.91 9.34
N ARG A 161 39.35 0.52 10.46
CA ARG A 161 39.05 -0.88 10.79
C ARG A 161 37.54 -1.13 10.78
N LEU A 162 37.20 -2.37 10.46
CA LEU A 162 35.80 -2.79 10.46
C LEU A 162 35.33 -3.09 11.87
N GLU A 163 34.23 -2.48 12.25
CA GLU A 163 33.53 -2.70 13.51
C GLU A 163 32.13 -3.22 13.25
N ARG A 164 31.69 -4.21 14.01
CA ARG A 164 30.32 -4.75 13.91
C ARG A 164 29.39 -3.95 14.82
N LEU A 165 28.36 -3.39 14.22
CA LEU A 165 27.31 -2.65 14.94
C LEU A 165 25.98 -3.42 14.86
N PRO A 166 25.35 -3.80 15.97
CA PRO A 166 23.99 -4.29 15.98
C PRO A 166 23.03 -3.18 15.63
N VAL A 167 22.04 -3.48 14.77
CA VAL A 167 21.04 -2.52 14.31
C VAL A 167 19.64 -3.09 14.48
N GLU A 168 18.68 -2.21 14.67
CA GLU A 168 17.26 -2.58 14.67
C GLU A 168 16.74 -2.58 13.24
N LEU A 169 16.30 -3.75 12.75
CA LEU A 169 15.68 -3.88 11.45
C LEU A 169 14.24 -3.37 11.54
N LEU A 170 13.92 -2.29 10.81
CA LEU A 170 12.61 -1.66 10.78
C LEU A 170 11.77 -2.18 9.61
N ARG A 171 12.38 -2.32 8.43
CA ARG A 171 11.72 -2.77 7.19
C ARG A 171 12.72 -3.46 6.28
N ARG A 172 12.26 -4.48 5.56
CA ARG A 172 13.04 -5.15 4.51
C ARG A 172 12.22 -5.24 3.23
N GLU A 173 12.84 -4.88 2.11
CA GLU A 173 12.37 -5.08 0.75
C GLU A 173 13.38 -5.93 -0.03
N GLN A 174 13.07 -6.23 -1.29
CA GLN A 174 13.92 -7.13 -2.09
C GLN A 174 15.37 -6.65 -2.21
N GLN A 175 15.59 -5.35 -2.34
CA GLN A 175 16.93 -4.78 -2.57
C GLN A 175 17.40 -3.85 -1.44
N ARG A 176 16.52 -3.45 -0.52
CA ARG A 176 16.78 -2.42 0.49
C ARG A 176 16.29 -2.84 1.88
N VAL A 177 16.98 -2.33 2.88
CA VAL A 177 16.58 -2.43 4.29
C VAL A 177 16.61 -1.07 4.95
N TRP A 178 15.67 -0.84 5.84
CA TRP A 178 15.67 0.33 6.72
C TRP A 178 16.02 -0.13 8.12
N VAL A 179 17.06 0.47 8.66
CA VAL A 179 17.58 0.11 9.99
C VAL A 179 17.70 1.34 10.88
N ARG A 180 17.67 1.14 12.17
CA ARG A 180 17.94 2.16 13.19
C ARG A 180 19.18 1.78 14.01
N GLY A 181 19.86 2.79 14.56
CA GLY A 181 21.04 2.62 15.39
C GLY A 181 22.34 2.99 14.74
N ILE A 182 22.31 3.58 13.52
CA ILE A 182 23.49 4.08 12.81
C ILE A 182 23.56 5.60 12.99
N SER A 183 24.71 6.11 13.42
CA SER A 183 24.93 7.56 13.57
C SER A 183 25.07 8.24 12.21
N ALA A 184 24.64 9.50 12.13
CA ALA A 184 24.80 10.31 10.94
C ALA A 184 26.29 10.42 10.54
N GLY A 185 26.59 10.26 9.25
CA GLY A 185 27.95 10.29 8.72
C GLY A 185 28.76 8.99 8.89
N ALA A 186 28.21 7.95 9.54
CA ALA A 186 28.89 6.67 9.65
C ALA A 186 29.04 6.01 8.26
N GLN A 187 30.22 5.44 8.01
CA GLN A 187 30.51 4.70 6.78
C GLN A 187 30.16 3.23 6.97
N VAL A 188 29.18 2.75 6.17
CA VAL A 188 28.70 1.37 6.21
C VAL A 188 29.24 0.60 5.01
N VAL A 189 29.68 -0.62 5.24
CA VAL A 189 30.10 -1.53 4.16
C VAL A 189 28.84 -2.04 3.44
N ALA A 190 28.67 -1.66 2.18
CA ALA A 190 27.48 -1.97 1.38
C ALA A 190 27.44 -3.41 0.85
N GLU A 191 28.58 -4.07 0.73
CA GLU A 191 28.68 -5.40 0.15
C GLU A 191 29.17 -6.44 1.17
N GLN A 192 28.61 -7.64 1.09
CA GLN A 192 29.11 -8.77 1.86
C GLN A 192 30.26 -9.45 1.11
N SER A 193 31.40 -9.59 1.77
CA SER A 193 32.48 -10.44 1.33
C SER A 193 32.95 -11.30 2.51
N SER A 194 33.30 -12.55 2.24
CA SER A 194 33.85 -13.45 3.24
C SER A 194 35.19 -12.95 3.82
N LEU A 195 35.86 -12.05 3.11
CA LEU A 195 37.12 -11.42 3.53
C LEU A 195 36.90 -10.25 4.52
N LEU A 196 35.68 -9.73 4.63
CA LEU A 196 35.35 -8.58 5.48
C LEU A 196 34.88 -9.05 6.86
N ALA A 197 35.84 -9.26 7.76
CA ALA A 197 35.58 -9.60 9.18
C ALA A 197 35.79 -8.40 10.08
N ALA A 198 35.13 -8.41 11.27
CA ALA A 198 35.37 -7.40 12.27
C ALA A 198 36.85 -7.36 12.69
N GLY A 199 37.41 -6.16 12.82
CA GLY A 199 38.85 -5.92 13.11
C GLY A 199 39.75 -5.86 11.90
N ALA A 200 39.28 -6.24 10.69
CA ALA A 200 40.08 -6.12 9.47
C ALA A 200 40.36 -4.65 9.16
N ALA A 201 41.61 -4.35 8.80
CA ALA A 201 41.97 -3.03 8.26
C ALA A 201 41.52 -2.97 6.80
N ILE A 202 40.95 -1.86 6.40
CA ILE A 202 40.49 -1.65 5.03
C ILE A 202 40.99 -0.34 4.47
N GLU A 203 41.11 -0.29 3.15
CA GLU A 203 41.29 0.94 2.40
C GLU A 203 39.97 1.28 1.71
N VAL A 204 39.45 2.48 1.97
CA VAL A 204 38.17 2.93 1.40
C VAL A 204 38.40 3.44 0.00
N ALA A 205 38.04 2.65 -1.01
CA ALA A 205 38.22 3.01 -2.42
C ALA A 205 37.13 3.94 -2.96
N ALA A 206 35.88 3.82 -2.47
CA ALA A 206 34.77 4.68 -2.88
C ALA A 206 33.70 4.80 -1.79
N VAL A 207 33.17 6.00 -1.59
CA VAL A 207 32.01 6.27 -0.73
C VAL A 207 30.85 6.69 -1.63
N ARG A 208 29.72 5.97 -1.54
CA ARG A 208 28.47 6.38 -2.19
C ARG A 208 27.62 7.12 -1.18
N PRO A 209 27.14 8.35 -1.50
CA PRO A 209 26.23 9.04 -0.61
C PRO A 209 24.91 8.26 -0.51
N SER A 210 24.33 8.22 0.70
CA SER A 210 22.98 7.72 0.89
C SER A 210 22.01 8.66 0.17
N SER A 211 21.10 8.10 -0.65
CA SER A 211 19.98 8.88 -1.17
C SER A 211 19.08 9.23 0.01
N GLY A 212 18.97 10.55 0.31
CA GLY A 212 18.08 11.09 1.31
C GLY A 212 16.61 11.06 0.85
#